data_cf24713815ee67bb1ec95cc5fb86b8f2
#
_entry.id   cf24713815ee67bb1ec95cc5fb86b8f2
#
_cell.length_a   1.000
_cell.length_b   1.000
_cell.length_c   1.000
_cell.angle_alpha   90.00
_cell.angle_beta   90.00
_cell.angle_gamma   90.00
#
_symmetry.space_group_name_H-M   'P 1'
#
loop_
_entity.id
_entity.type
_entity.pdbx_description
1 polymer ?
#
loop_
_entity_poly.entity_id
_entity_poly.type
_entity_poly.pdbx_seq_one_letter_code
_entity_poly.pdbx_strand_id
1 'polypeptide(L)'
;METTLYQPVKAFLEAAGYEVKGEIGGCDLVGISQSDPSVLVVCELKLTFNLELILQAVDRAAIADEVWIAARMSKGKGREADKRYRNLCRRLGIGMLAVSEQGDVSIIVSSIAPMPRTNPKRRSRLVREHQRRRGDPTLGGSTRKPIMTAYRQQALLCAEALLSGPLRPRDMRPVAPDAGKILLSKSMAGSSAWAMASSS
;
A
#
# COMPACT_ATOMS: atom_id res chain seq x y z
N MET A 1 28.04 10.59 2.88
CA MET A 1 28.13 10.76 1.40
C MET A 1 27.62 9.50 0.75
N GLU A 2 27.00 9.56 -0.44
CA GLU A 2 26.51 8.38 -1.19
C GLU A 2 27.65 7.43 -1.54
N THR A 3 28.86 7.95 -1.74
CA THR A 3 30.10 7.17 -1.94
C THR A 3 30.39 6.13 -0.86
N THR A 4 29.85 6.29 0.37
CA THR A 4 30.04 5.28 1.42
C THR A 4 29.23 4.00 1.17
N LEU A 5 28.24 4.05 0.27
CA LEU A 5 27.42 2.90 -0.11
C LEU A 5 28.06 2.10 -1.25
N TYR A 6 28.95 2.72 -2.02
CA TYR A 6 29.54 2.15 -3.23
C TYR A 6 30.25 0.82 -2.97
N GLN A 7 31.22 0.80 -2.07
CA GLN A 7 32.02 -0.41 -1.80
C GLN A 7 31.19 -1.59 -1.24
N PRO A 8 30.32 -1.39 -0.23
CA PRO A 8 29.44 -2.44 0.24
C PRO A 8 28.56 -3.04 -0.85
N VAL A 9 27.90 -2.19 -1.65
CA VAL A 9 26.99 -2.65 -2.72
C VAL A 9 27.76 -3.31 -3.86
N LYS A 10 28.94 -2.75 -4.22
CA LYS A 10 29.84 -3.38 -5.20
C LYS A 10 30.22 -4.79 -4.76
N ALA A 11 30.74 -4.95 -3.55
CA ALA A 11 31.14 -6.26 -3.02
C ALA A 11 29.97 -7.24 -2.97
N PHE A 12 28.77 -6.75 -2.63
CA PHE A 12 27.55 -7.58 -2.65
C PHE A 12 27.22 -8.11 -4.04
N LEU A 13 27.28 -7.27 -5.07
CA LEU A 13 27.02 -7.66 -6.46
C LEU A 13 28.14 -8.55 -7.02
N GLU A 14 29.40 -8.26 -6.67
CA GLU A 14 30.53 -9.12 -7.06
C GLU A 14 30.43 -10.51 -6.45
N ALA A 15 30.00 -10.62 -5.19
CA ALA A 15 29.73 -11.90 -4.54
C ALA A 15 28.54 -12.66 -5.20
N ALA A 16 27.63 -11.95 -5.87
CA ALA A 16 26.56 -12.51 -6.66
C ALA A 16 26.99 -12.93 -8.09
N GLY A 17 28.28 -12.76 -8.46
CA GLY A 17 28.85 -13.20 -9.73
C GLY A 17 28.86 -12.16 -10.84
N TYR A 18 28.73 -10.87 -10.51
CA TYR A 18 28.84 -9.77 -11.48
C TYR A 18 30.25 -9.16 -11.49
N GLU A 19 30.76 -8.80 -12.66
CA GLU A 19 31.88 -7.86 -12.78
C GLU A 19 31.32 -6.43 -12.66
N VAL A 20 31.65 -5.70 -11.59
CA VAL A 20 31.01 -4.42 -11.24
C VAL A 20 31.94 -3.24 -11.41
N LYS A 21 31.46 -2.21 -12.12
CA LYS A 21 32.14 -0.92 -12.29
C LYS A 21 31.20 0.24 -11.93
N GLY A 22 31.76 1.32 -11.46
CA GLY A 22 31.00 2.52 -11.10
C GLY A 22 31.00 3.58 -12.20
N GLU A 23 30.01 4.49 -12.13
CA GLU A 23 29.91 5.70 -12.95
C GLU A 23 29.91 5.40 -14.46
N ILE A 24 29.15 4.37 -14.90
CA ILE A 24 29.04 4.03 -16.32
C ILE A 24 27.68 4.53 -16.85
N GLY A 25 27.72 5.36 -17.89
CA GLY A 25 26.52 5.87 -18.57
C GLY A 25 25.57 6.63 -17.66
N GLY A 26 26.10 7.26 -16.60
CA GLY A 26 25.30 7.98 -15.60
C GLY A 26 24.60 7.06 -14.60
N CYS A 27 24.99 5.79 -14.51
CA CYS A 27 24.54 4.86 -13.48
C CYS A 27 25.61 4.76 -12.38
N ASP A 28 25.19 4.71 -11.10
CA ASP A 28 26.12 4.65 -9.97
C ASP A 28 26.93 3.34 -9.97
N LEU A 29 26.29 2.19 -10.21
CA LEU A 29 26.95 0.89 -10.42
C LEU A 29 26.35 0.15 -11.61
N VAL A 30 27.21 -0.45 -12.40
CA VAL A 30 26.86 -1.35 -13.51
C VAL A 30 27.62 -2.65 -13.34
N GLY A 31 26.92 -3.77 -13.35
CA GLY A 31 27.49 -5.11 -13.28
C GLY A 31 27.09 -5.97 -14.47
N ILE A 32 27.99 -6.81 -14.94
CA ILE A 32 27.73 -7.77 -16.01
C ILE A 32 28.07 -9.16 -15.46
N SER A 33 27.12 -10.11 -15.59
CA SER A 33 27.39 -11.51 -15.22
C SER A 33 28.28 -12.17 -16.27
N GLN A 34 29.03 -13.19 -15.83
CA GLN A 34 29.84 -14.04 -16.76
C GLN A 34 29.02 -15.20 -17.35
N SER A 35 27.71 -15.23 -17.13
CA SER A 35 26.80 -16.23 -17.69
C SER A 35 26.57 -16.01 -19.21
N ASP A 36 26.09 -17.03 -19.88
CA ASP A 36 25.63 -16.93 -21.27
C ASP A 36 24.14 -17.30 -21.34
N PRO A 37 23.24 -16.37 -21.73
CA PRO A 37 23.53 -14.95 -22.03
C PRO A 37 23.94 -14.15 -20.78
N SER A 38 24.76 -13.13 -21.01
CA SER A 38 25.15 -12.22 -19.91
C SER A 38 23.97 -11.38 -19.42
N VAL A 39 23.89 -11.20 -18.11
CA VAL A 39 22.87 -10.36 -17.44
C VAL A 39 23.49 -9.02 -17.08
N LEU A 40 22.86 -7.94 -17.52
CA LEU A 40 23.24 -6.58 -17.17
C LEU A 40 22.43 -6.15 -15.93
N VAL A 41 23.13 -5.85 -14.84
CA VAL A 41 22.55 -5.29 -13.62
C VAL A 41 22.96 -3.82 -13.46
N VAL A 42 22.00 -2.99 -13.05
CA VAL A 42 22.24 -1.59 -12.66
C VAL A 42 21.76 -1.39 -11.23
N CYS A 43 22.55 -0.66 -10.42
CA CYS A 43 22.16 -0.27 -9.08
C CYS A 43 22.38 1.23 -8.88
N GLU A 44 21.32 1.93 -8.48
CA GLU A 44 21.37 3.35 -8.13
C GLU A 44 21.50 3.51 -6.60
N LEU A 45 22.30 4.46 -6.17
CA LEU A 45 22.65 4.72 -4.78
C LEU A 45 22.05 6.03 -4.27
N LYS A 46 21.52 6.03 -3.05
CA LYS A 46 21.06 7.25 -2.37
C LYS A 46 21.24 7.09 -0.87
N LEU A 47 21.47 8.19 -0.15
CA LEU A 47 21.55 8.11 1.31
C LEU A 47 20.22 7.65 1.95
N THR A 48 19.10 7.94 1.32
CA THR A 48 17.76 7.57 1.81
C THR A 48 16.88 7.09 0.67
N PHE A 49 16.02 6.14 0.95
CA PHE A 49 14.97 5.73 -0.01
C PHE A 49 13.96 6.86 -0.21
N ASN A 50 13.86 7.37 -1.42
CA ASN A 50 12.92 8.42 -1.82
C ASN A 50 12.32 8.13 -3.21
N LEU A 51 11.41 8.97 -3.67
CA LEU A 51 10.77 8.78 -4.98
C LEU A 51 11.78 8.95 -6.12
N GLU A 52 12.69 9.89 -6.01
CA GLU A 52 13.71 10.16 -7.04
C GLU A 52 14.55 8.91 -7.35
N LEU A 53 14.97 8.18 -6.30
CA LEU A 53 15.71 6.93 -6.46
C LEU A 53 14.88 5.86 -7.22
N ILE A 54 13.55 5.83 -7.02
CA ILE A 54 12.68 4.94 -7.78
C ILE A 54 12.57 5.39 -9.25
N LEU A 55 12.46 6.69 -9.51
CA LEU A 55 12.37 7.22 -10.87
C LEU A 55 13.66 6.92 -11.65
N GLN A 56 14.83 7.12 -11.03
CA GLN A 56 16.11 6.70 -11.60
C GLN A 56 16.11 5.21 -11.96
N ALA A 57 15.67 4.35 -11.04
CA ALA A 57 15.59 2.92 -11.29
C ALA A 57 14.60 2.55 -12.42
N VAL A 58 13.50 3.26 -12.56
CA VAL A 58 12.53 3.07 -13.68
C VAL A 58 13.21 3.42 -15.02
N ASP A 59 13.97 4.51 -15.07
CA ASP A 59 14.72 4.87 -16.29
C ASP A 59 15.75 3.79 -16.64
N ARG A 60 16.43 3.19 -15.64
CA ARG A 60 17.39 2.10 -15.85
C ARG A 60 16.74 0.79 -16.30
N ALA A 61 15.48 0.55 -15.93
CA ALA A 61 14.74 -0.64 -16.35
C ALA A 61 14.51 -0.72 -17.88
N ALA A 62 14.69 0.37 -18.61
CA ALA A 62 14.64 0.38 -20.07
C ALA A 62 15.91 -0.20 -20.73
N ILE A 63 17.00 -0.33 -19.99
CA ILE A 63 18.32 -0.70 -20.53
C ILE A 63 19.01 -1.85 -19.80
N ALA A 64 18.51 -2.28 -18.65
CA ALA A 64 19.11 -3.33 -17.84
C ALA A 64 18.15 -4.50 -17.63
N ASP A 65 18.69 -5.71 -17.50
CA ASP A 65 17.93 -6.92 -17.20
C ASP A 65 17.48 -6.96 -15.74
N GLU A 66 18.34 -6.45 -14.84
CA GLU A 66 18.02 -6.29 -13.42
C GLU A 66 18.33 -4.86 -12.94
N VAL A 67 17.42 -4.32 -12.16
CA VAL A 67 17.62 -2.99 -11.56
C VAL A 67 17.47 -3.09 -10.05
N TRP A 68 18.41 -2.48 -9.35
CA TRP A 68 18.43 -2.39 -7.90
C TRP A 68 18.53 -0.93 -7.46
N ILE A 69 17.98 -0.66 -6.31
CA ILE A 69 18.22 0.57 -5.56
C ILE A 69 18.84 0.24 -4.22
N ALA A 70 19.80 1.02 -3.79
CA ALA A 70 20.44 0.84 -2.51
C ALA A 70 20.47 2.14 -1.70
N ALA A 71 20.13 2.04 -0.43
CA ALA A 71 20.23 3.19 0.47
C ALA A 71 20.69 2.75 1.86
N ARG A 72 21.11 3.73 2.67
CA ARG A 72 21.47 3.47 4.06
C ARG A 72 20.25 3.01 4.85
N MET A 73 20.43 2.01 5.69
CA MET A 73 19.43 1.56 6.63
C MET A 73 19.11 2.67 7.64
N SER A 74 17.85 2.95 7.84
CA SER A 74 17.40 3.99 8.78
C SER A 74 17.54 3.53 10.23
N LYS A 75 17.89 4.45 11.13
CA LYS A 75 17.94 4.17 12.60
C LYS A 75 16.58 3.91 13.24
N GLY A 76 15.48 4.03 12.48
CA GLY A 76 14.12 3.88 12.96
C GLY A 76 13.18 3.36 11.88
N LYS A 77 11.94 3.85 11.84
CA LYS A 77 10.94 3.46 10.82
C LYS A 77 11.23 4.15 9.47
N GLY A 78 12.23 3.65 8.76
CA GLY A 78 12.56 4.09 7.42
C GLY A 78 11.63 3.52 6.34
N ARG A 79 11.86 3.91 5.08
CA ARG A 79 11.08 3.44 3.94
C ARG A 79 11.34 1.97 3.62
N GLU A 80 12.47 1.41 4.01
CA GLU A 80 12.78 -0.01 3.95
C GLU A 80 11.80 -0.86 4.79
N ALA A 81 11.23 -0.29 5.86
CA ALA A 81 10.18 -0.91 6.65
C ALA A 81 8.76 -0.62 6.13
N ASP A 82 8.55 0.40 5.28
CA ASP A 82 7.24 0.74 4.73
C ASP A 82 6.78 -0.29 3.70
N LYS A 83 5.72 -1.01 4.03
CA LYS A 83 5.13 -2.02 3.15
C LYS A 83 4.68 -1.47 1.79
N ARG A 84 4.25 -0.20 1.73
CA ARG A 84 3.81 0.44 0.49
C ARG A 84 4.99 0.67 -0.44
N TYR A 85 6.11 1.15 0.10
CA TYR A 85 7.35 1.37 -0.66
C TYR A 85 7.89 0.05 -1.21
N ARG A 86 7.99 -0.99 -0.37
CA ARG A 86 8.39 -2.34 -0.81
C ARG A 86 7.45 -2.93 -1.87
N ASN A 87 6.15 -2.72 -1.74
CA ASN A 87 5.18 -3.17 -2.74
C ASN A 87 5.29 -2.38 -4.05
N LEU A 88 5.67 -1.11 -4.00
CA LEU A 88 5.97 -0.32 -5.19
C LEU A 88 7.16 -0.89 -5.94
N CYS A 89 8.28 -1.14 -5.25
CA CYS A 89 9.47 -1.79 -5.85
C CYS A 89 9.11 -3.14 -6.48
N ARG A 90 8.35 -4.01 -5.77
CA ARG A 90 7.91 -5.29 -6.35
C ARG A 90 7.04 -5.15 -7.59
N ARG A 91 6.18 -4.12 -7.67
CA ARG A 91 5.33 -3.87 -8.85
C ARG A 91 6.13 -3.40 -10.06
N LEU A 92 7.25 -2.75 -9.81
CA LEU A 92 8.14 -2.25 -10.84
C LEU A 92 9.26 -3.24 -11.20
N GLY A 93 9.37 -4.39 -10.49
CA GLY A 93 10.46 -5.34 -10.69
C GLY A 93 11.82 -4.81 -10.21
N ILE A 94 11.82 -3.82 -9.30
CA ILE A 94 13.02 -3.20 -8.77
C ILE A 94 13.44 -3.87 -7.47
N GLY A 95 14.68 -4.35 -7.41
CA GLY A 95 15.31 -4.84 -6.19
C GLY A 95 15.64 -3.70 -5.23
N MET A 96 15.65 -4.00 -3.93
CA MET A 96 15.88 -3.00 -2.89
C MET A 96 16.87 -3.52 -1.86
N LEU A 97 18.00 -2.85 -1.71
CA LEU A 97 19.07 -3.15 -0.77
C LEU A 97 19.13 -2.09 0.32
N ALA A 98 19.31 -2.50 1.56
CA ALA A 98 19.62 -1.59 2.66
C ALA A 98 21.02 -1.86 3.18
N VAL A 99 21.82 -0.78 3.37
CA VAL A 99 23.20 -0.87 3.84
C VAL A 99 23.26 -0.37 5.28
N SER A 100 23.77 -1.21 6.19
CA SER A 100 23.96 -0.84 7.60
C SER A 100 25.09 0.20 7.77
N GLU A 101 25.23 0.77 8.97
CA GLU A 101 26.36 1.66 9.29
C GLU A 101 27.72 0.93 9.21
N GLN A 102 27.72 -0.38 9.45
CA GLN A 102 28.90 -1.24 9.39
C GLN A 102 29.23 -1.68 7.95
N GLY A 103 28.35 -1.41 6.97
CA GLY A 103 28.53 -1.78 5.58
C GLY A 103 27.86 -3.11 5.21
N ASP A 104 27.12 -3.76 6.11
CA ASP A 104 26.38 -4.97 5.75
C ASP A 104 25.23 -4.65 4.83
N VAL A 105 25.09 -5.43 3.76
CA VAL A 105 24.03 -5.27 2.76
C VAL A 105 22.92 -6.30 3.00
N SER A 106 21.70 -5.82 3.15
CA SER A 106 20.50 -6.64 3.31
C SER A 106 19.54 -6.50 2.14
N ILE A 107 19.07 -7.62 1.59
CA ILE A 107 18.02 -7.60 0.56
C ILE A 107 16.66 -7.36 1.23
N ILE A 108 16.06 -6.21 0.95
CA ILE A 108 14.72 -5.85 1.45
C ILE A 108 13.63 -6.32 0.47
N VAL A 109 13.91 -6.18 -0.83
CA VAL A 109 13.08 -6.67 -1.93
C VAL A 109 13.99 -7.26 -2.98
N SER A 110 13.75 -8.49 -3.41
CA SER A 110 14.46 -9.08 -4.56
C SER A 110 13.90 -8.51 -5.87
N SER A 111 14.75 -8.30 -6.88
CA SER A 111 14.35 -7.90 -8.25
C SER A 111 13.35 -8.86 -8.88
N ILE A 112 13.45 -10.15 -8.56
CA ILE A 112 12.56 -11.21 -9.03
C ILE A 112 11.38 -11.50 -8.06
N ALA A 113 11.16 -10.64 -7.06
CA ALA A 113 10.09 -10.88 -6.09
C ALA A 113 8.71 -10.85 -6.76
N PRO A 114 7.80 -11.77 -6.41
CA PRO A 114 6.48 -11.82 -7.03
C PRO A 114 5.68 -10.55 -6.76
N MET A 115 4.91 -10.13 -7.78
CA MET A 115 4.03 -8.96 -7.69
C MET A 115 3.03 -9.12 -6.54
N PRO A 116 2.76 -8.05 -5.76
CA PRO A 116 1.81 -8.10 -4.67
C PRO A 116 0.41 -8.47 -5.16
N ARG A 117 -0.20 -9.46 -4.52
CA ARG A 117 -1.55 -9.90 -4.83
C ARG A 117 -2.59 -8.85 -4.44
N THR A 118 -3.69 -8.80 -5.18
CA THR A 118 -4.87 -8.00 -4.80
C THR A 118 -5.47 -8.52 -3.49
N ASN A 119 -6.09 -7.62 -2.72
CA ASN A 119 -6.79 -8.02 -1.50
C ASN A 119 -8.30 -8.22 -1.80
N PRO A 120 -8.77 -9.47 -1.94
CA PRO A 120 -10.15 -9.75 -2.35
C PRO A 120 -11.17 -9.25 -1.32
N LYS A 121 -10.83 -9.29 -0.03
CA LYS A 121 -11.72 -8.80 1.05
C LYS A 121 -11.93 -7.28 0.95
N ARG A 122 -10.86 -6.52 0.72
CA ARG A 122 -10.96 -5.05 0.54
C ARG A 122 -11.73 -4.72 -0.73
N ARG A 123 -11.43 -5.42 -1.84
CA ARG A 123 -12.14 -5.25 -3.10
C ARG A 123 -13.65 -5.50 -2.92
N SER A 124 -14.04 -6.62 -2.32
CA SER A 124 -15.45 -6.97 -2.08
C SER A 124 -16.17 -5.94 -1.20
N ARG A 125 -15.47 -5.35 -0.21
CA ARG A 125 -16.04 -4.27 0.61
C ARG A 125 -16.33 -3.02 -0.21
N LEU A 126 -15.41 -2.60 -1.08
CA LEU A 126 -15.59 -1.44 -1.95
C LEU A 126 -16.74 -1.66 -2.94
N VAL A 127 -16.77 -2.81 -3.60
CA VAL A 127 -17.86 -3.17 -4.54
C VAL A 127 -19.21 -3.15 -3.83
N ARG A 128 -19.30 -3.76 -2.66
CA ARG A 128 -20.54 -3.80 -1.87
C ARG A 128 -20.96 -2.40 -1.43
N GLU A 129 -20.06 -1.56 -0.96
CA GLU A 129 -20.37 -0.17 -0.60
C GLU A 129 -20.89 0.61 -1.80
N HIS A 130 -20.23 0.49 -2.96
CA HIS A 130 -20.64 1.14 -4.20
C HIS A 130 -22.05 0.70 -4.63
N GLN A 131 -22.30 -0.61 -4.66
CA GLN A 131 -23.60 -1.15 -5.11
C GLN A 131 -24.76 -0.81 -4.17
N ARG A 132 -24.49 -0.65 -2.86
CA ARG A 132 -25.51 -0.36 -1.85
C ARG A 132 -25.77 1.12 -1.62
N ARG A 133 -24.82 1.98 -1.99
CA ARG A 133 -24.98 3.42 -1.85
C ARG A 133 -25.99 3.93 -2.89
N ARG A 134 -26.99 4.66 -2.44
CA ARG A 134 -27.96 5.32 -3.30
C ARG A 134 -27.43 6.67 -3.74
N GLY A 135 -27.32 6.88 -5.05
CA GLY A 135 -26.78 8.12 -5.62
C GLY A 135 -25.31 8.39 -5.25
N ASP A 136 -24.88 9.61 -5.47
CA ASP A 136 -23.53 10.08 -5.13
C ASP A 136 -23.60 11.32 -4.20
N PRO A 137 -23.97 11.13 -2.92
CA PRO A 137 -24.25 12.22 -1.99
C PRO A 137 -22.99 12.89 -1.42
N THR A 138 -21.79 12.40 -1.74
CA THR A 138 -20.53 12.93 -1.19
C THR A 138 -19.53 13.14 -2.31
N LEU A 139 -19.13 14.40 -2.53
CA LEU A 139 -18.12 14.75 -3.52
C LEU A 139 -16.77 14.11 -3.17
N GLY A 140 -16.13 13.48 -4.16
CA GLY A 140 -14.77 12.95 -4.04
C GLY A 140 -13.77 14.05 -3.66
N GLY A 141 -12.75 13.70 -2.85
CA GLY A 141 -11.76 14.67 -2.38
C GLY A 141 -12.21 15.53 -1.20
N SER A 142 -13.45 15.40 -0.73
CA SER A 142 -13.94 16.12 0.47
C SER A 142 -13.14 15.70 1.71
N THR A 143 -12.63 16.70 2.46
CA THR A 143 -11.95 16.50 3.72
C THR A 143 -12.78 17.08 4.87
N ARG A 144 -12.71 16.44 6.05
CA ARG A 144 -13.38 16.90 7.28
C ARG A 144 -14.92 16.98 7.22
N LYS A 145 -15.54 16.43 6.17
CA LYS A 145 -17.00 16.31 6.07
C LYS A 145 -17.44 14.86 6.34
N PRO A 146 -18.55 14.65 7.04
CA PRO A 146 -19.10 13.31 7.23
C PRO A 146 -19.42 12.66 5.88
N ILE A 147 -18.83 11.48 5.62
CA ILE A 147 -19.09 10.73 4.39
C ILE A 147 -20.44 10.02 4.54
N MET A 148 -21.33 10.19 3.56
CA MET A 148 -22.60 9.47 3.51
C MET A 148 -22.37 8.05 2.95
N THR A 149 -22.22 7.08 3.84
CA THR A 149 -22.06 5.67 3.49
C THR A 149 -23.41 4.99 3.27
N ALA A 150 -23.43 3.82 2.61
CA ALA A 150 -24.64 2.99 2.49
C ALA A 150 -25.24 2.66 3.86
N TYR A 151 -24.41 2.39 4.86
CA TYR A 151 -24.85 2.20 6.24
C TYR A 151 -25.58 3.43 6.81
N ARG A 152 -25.00 4.64 6.64
CA ARG A 152 -25.62 5.90 7.12
C ARG A 152 -26.94 6.19 6.42
N GLN A 153 -27.00 5.94 5.11
CA GLN A 153 -28.27 6.09 4.37
C GLN A 153 -29.35 5.19 4.92
N GLN A 154 -29.05 3.91 5.16
CA GLN A 154 -30.00 2.99 5.75
C GLN A 154 -30.36 3.35 7.21
N ALA A 155 -29.40 3.84 7.99
CA ALA A 155 -29.68 4.29 9.35
C ALA A 155 -30.63 5.49 9.38
N LEU A 156 -30.48 6.43 8.46
CA LEU A 156 -31.42 7.56 8.32
C LEU A 156 -32.81 7.09 7.91
N LEU A 157 -32.94 6.15 6.97
CA LEU A 157 -34.22 5.58 6.58
C LEU A 157 -34.90 4.84 7.75
N CYS A 158 -34.12 4.12 8.58
CA CYS A 158 -34.65 3.53 9.81
C CYS A 158 -35.14 4.60 10.79
N ALA A 159 -34.36 5.66 10.98
CA ALA A 159 -34.76 6.76 11.88
C ALA A 159 -36.03 7.47 11.40
N GLU A 160 -36.12 7.75 10.09
CA GLU A 160 -37.29 8.35 9.47
C GLU A 160 -38.56 7.48 9.67
N ALA A 161 -38.44 6.17 9.39
CA ALA A 161 -39.54 5.23 9.57
C ALA A 161 -40.04 5.17 11.03
N LEU A 162 -39.14 5.30 12.00
CA LEU A 162 -39.48 5.28 13.43
C LEU A 162 -40.13 6.57 13.94
N LEU A 163 -40.05 7.67 13.20
CA LEU A 163 -40.77 8.90 13.53
C LEU A 163 -42.31 8.70 13.45
N SER A 164 -42.77 7.79 12.64
CA SER A 164 -44.20 7.43 12.48
C SER A 164 -44.69 6.46 13.53
N GLY A 165 -43.84 5.99 14.44
CA GLY A 165 -44.16 5.05 15.51
C GLY A 165 -43.21 3.87 15.64
N PRO A 166 -43.35 3.02 16.64
CA PRO A 166 -42.49 1.87 16.87
C PRO A 166 -42.68 0.82 15.78
N LEU A 167 -41.58 0.40 15.15
CA LEU A 167 -41.56 -0.63 14.09
C LEU A 167 -40.59 -1.76 14.45
N ARG A 168 -40.93 -2.98 14.09
CA ARG A 168 -40.01 -4.12 14.23
C ARG A 168 -38.95 -4.08 13.10
N PRO A 169 -37.71 -4.50 13.36
CA PRO A 169 -36.66 -4.51 12.33
C PRO A 169 -37.03 -5.23 11.03
N ARG A 170 -37.88 -6.28 11.12
CA ARG A 170 -38.36 -7.01 9.95
C ARG A 170 -39.29 -6.17 9.06
N ASP A 171 -40.06 -5.27 9.65
CA ASP A 171 -41.02 -4.45 8.93
C ASP A 171 -40.36 -3.28 8.20
N MET A 172 -39.13 -2.94 8.58
CA MET A 172 -38.30 -1.94 7.92
C MET A 172 -37.48 -2.48 6.72
N ARG A 173 -37.39 -3.81 6.52
CA ARG A 173 -36.57 -4.41 5.46
C ARG A 173 -36.87 -3.89 4.05
N PRO A 174 -38.11 -3.55 3.65
CA PRO A 174 -38.39 -3.00 2.33
C PRO A 174 -37.65 -1.69 2.04
N VAL A 175 -37.47 -0.83 3.06
CA VAL A 175 -36.80 0.47 2.94
C VAL A 175 -35.33 0.41 3.37
N ALA A 176 -35.00 -0.39 4.35
CA ALA A 176 -33.66 -0.58 4.91
C ALA A 176 -33.34 -2.07 5.11
N PRO A 177 -32.82 -2.77 4.11
CA PRO A 177 -32.56 -4.22 4.17
C PRO A 177 -31.69 -4.69 5.33
N ASP A 178 -30.78 -3.84 5.82
CA ASP A 178 -29.90 -4.13 6.96
C ASP A 178 -30.44 -3.58 8.31
N ALA A 179 -31.71 -3.18 8.39
CA ALA A 179 -32.31 -2.59 9.60
C ALA A 179 -32.02 -3.39 10.87
N GLY A 180 -32.14 -4.73 10.82
CA GLY A 180 -31.85 -5.58 11.98
C GLY A 180 -30.40 -5.45 12.49
N LYS A 181 -29.43 -5.34 11.58
CA LYS A 181 -28.02 -5.16 11.95
C LYS A 181 -27.75 -3.73 12.50
N ILE A 182 -28.39 -2.75 11.91
CA ILE A 182 -28.27 -1.34 12.30
C ILE A 182 -28.80 -1.11 13.71
N LEU A 183 -30.03 -1.56 13.97
CA LEU A 183 -30.72 -1.35 15.23
C LEU A 183 -30.14 -2.20 16.38
N LEU A 184 -29.61 -3.38 16.11
CA LEU A 184 -28.99 -4.26 17.10
C LEU A 184 -27.50 -3.96 17.31
N SER A 185 -26.88 -3.06 16.55
CA SER A 185 -25.46 -2.74 16.71
C SER A 185 -25.25 -1.88 17.98
N LYS A 186 -24.26 -2.25 18.81
CA LYS A 186 -23.88 -1.49 20.02
C LYS A 186 -23.53 -0.01 19.76
N SER A 187 -23.23 0.34 18.50
CA SER A 187 -22.93 1.72 18.09
C SER A 187 -24.11 2.69 18.21
N MET A 188 -25.34 2.19 18.19
CA MET A 188 -26.57 2.99 18.36
C MET A 188 -27.07 2.99 19.80
N ALA A 189 -26.55 2.14 20.67
CA ALA A 189 -26.99 2.02 22.08
C ALA A 189 -26.52 3.19 22.97
N GLY A 190 -25.79 4.16 22.44
CA GLY A 190 -25.31 5.33 23.18
C GLY A 190 -26.25 6.56 23.16
N SER A 191 -27.33 6.55 22.38
CA SER A 191 -28.33 7.60 22.43
C SER A 191 -29.55 7.13 23.24
N SER A 192 -29.78 7.79 24.36
CA SER A 192 -30.85 7.51 25.34
C SER A 192 -32.28 7.52 24.79
N ALA A 193 -32.48 7.77 23.51
CA ALA A 193 -33.80 7.76 22.86
C ALA A 193 -34.32 6.33 22.49
N TRP A 194 -33.48 5.28 22.57
CA TRP A 194 -33.84 3.92 22.12
C TRP A 194 -34.18 2.96 23.26
N ALA A 195 -33.93 3.35 24.51
CA ALA A 195 -34.14 2.47 25.66
C ALA A 195 -35.63 2.28 26.04
N MET A 196 -36.54 3.09 25.48
CA MET A 196 -37.98 3.00 25.81
C MET A 196 -38.81 2.09 24.87
N ALA A 197 -38.22 1.56 23.79
CA ALA A 197 -38.98 0.74 22.83
C ALA A 197 -38.82 -0.79 23.01
N SER A 198 -38.07 -1.22 24.03
CA SER A 198 -37.81 -2.65 24.26
C SER A 198 -38.51 -3.26 25.48
N SER A 199 -39.39 -2.50 26.18
CA SER A 199 -40.19 -3.01 27.29
C SER A 199 -41.66 -2.75 27.06
N SER A 200 -42.27 -3.50 26.15
CA SER A 200 -43.70 -3.77 26.08
C SER A 200 -43.97 -4.92 25.15
#